data_7cf11916d75f4f33dc1b5ca8b027e248
#
_entry.id   7cf11916d75f4f33dc1b5ca8b027e248
#
_cell.length_a   1.000
_cell.length_b   1.000
_cell.length_c   1.000
_cell.angle_alpha   90.00
_cell.angle_beta   90.00
_cell.angle_gamma   90.00
#
_symmetry.space_group_name_H-M   'P 1'
#
loop_
_entity.id
_entity.type
_entity.pdbx_description
1 polymer ?
#
loop_
_entity_poly.entity_id
_entity_poly.type
_entity_poly.pdbx_seq_one_letter_code
_entity_poly.pdbx_strand_id
1 'polypeptide(L)'
;MKLLMVDNYDSFTYNLVQYFGELGAQIDTVRNDQGDVGELLGKGYDRAVVSPGPCTPDHAGISLDVIKRFPEAGIATLGVCLGHQALAQAFGGTVVRHKPVHGKTSQITHDAKTIYAGLPTALVVGRYHSLIVAEEDLPECFEVSSRGDGVLMGIRHRTLPAEGVQFHPESVLTPSGKQMLATFLSDGLNSTDGSR
;
A
#
# COMPACT_ATOMS: atom_id res chain seq x y z
N MET A 1 -16.21 -8.13 6.52
CA MET A 1 -15.52 -7.37 5.45
C MET A 1 -14.65 -8.33 4.67
N LYS A 2 -14.79 -8.35 3.35
CA LYS A 2 -14.05 -9.25 2.46
C LYS A 2 -12.88 -8.53 1.82
N LEU A 3 -11.67 -9.05 2.00
CA LEU A 3 -10.43 -8.41 1.56
C LEU A 3 -9.70 -9.32 0.55
N LEU A 4 -9.32 -8.75 -0.61
CA LEU A 4 -8.40 -9.38 -1.53
C LEU A 4 -6.96 -9.07 -1.11
N MET A 5 -6.13 -10.09 -0.95
CA MET A 5 -4.67 -9.97 -0.79
C MET A 5 -4.00 -10.51 -2.05
N VAL A 6 -3.33 -9.65 -2.81
CA VAL A 6 -2.45 -10.09 -3.91
C VAL A 6 -1.08 -10.40 -3.33
N ASP A 7 -0.68 -11.67 -3.39
CA ASP A 7 0.60 -12.17 -2.89
C ASP A 7 1.66 -12.14 -3.99
N ASN A 8 2.67 -11.28 -3.83
CA ASN A 8 3.82 -11.16 -4.71
C ASN A 8 4.97 -12.11 -4.33
N TYR A 9 4.67 -13.27 -3.75
CA TYR A 9 5.65 -14.27 -3.32
C TYR A 9 6.63 -13.74 -2.27
N ASP A 10 6.12 -12.95 -1.34
CA ASP A 10 6.89 -12.35 -0.27
C ASP A 10 6.57 -12.98 1.09
N SER A 11 7.60 -13.22 1.92
CA SER A 11 7.43 -13.78 3.25
C SER A 11 6.63 -12.89 4.20
N PHE A 12 6.62 -11.57 3.97
CA PHE A 12 5.85 -10.61 4.76
C PHE A 12 4.35 -10.57 4.41
N THR A 13 3.94 -11.14 3.27
CA THR A 13 2.51 -11.20 2.89
C THR A 13 1.67 -11.83 3.98
N TYR A 14 2.14 -12.93 4.57
CA TYR A 14 1.38 -13.63 5.60
C TYR A 14 1.30 -12.89 6.94
N ASN A 15 2.23 -11.98 7.22
CA ASN A 15 2.10 -11.06 8.36
C ASN A 15 0.95 -10.06 8.13
N LEU A 16 0.80 -9.54 6.90
CA LEU A 16 -0.37 -8.74 6.53
C LEU A 16 -1.67 -9.54 6.67
N VAL A 17 -1.70 -10.76 6.14
CA VAL A 17 -2.85 -11.67 6.25
C VAL A 17 -3.21 -11.90 7.71
N GLN A 18 -2.23 -12.17 8.57
CA GLN A 18 -2.45 -12.37 10.00
C GLN A 18 -3.02 -11.11 10.65
N TYR A 19 -2.43 -9.93 10.43
CA TYR A 19 -2.91 -8.69 11.03
C TYR A 19 -4.33 -8.35 10.59
N PHE A 20 -4.65 -8.47 9.31
CA PHE A 20 -6.00 -8.24 8.81
C PHE A 20 -7.00 -9.29 9.35
N GLY A 21 -6.57 -10.55 9.49
CA GLY A 21 -7.38 -11.60 10.12
C GLY A 21 -7.68 -11.31 11.59
N GLU A 22 -6.68 -10.89 12.37
CA GLU A 22 -6.85 -10.48 13.76
C GLU A 22 -7.77 -9.24 13.91
N LEU A 23 -7.82 -8.39 12.87
CA LEU A 23 -8.72 -7.23 12.79
C LEU A 23 -10.13 -7.60 12.28
N GLY A 24 -10.40 -8.89 12.02
CA GLY A 24 -11.72 -9.41 11.66
C GLY A 24 -12.05 -9.41 10.16
N ALA A 25 -11.06 -9.21 9.29
CA ALA A 25 -11.28 -9.34 7.85
C ALA A 25 -11.34 -10.81 7.42
N GLN A 26 -12.20 -11.12 6.44
CA GLN A 26 -12.17 -12.36 5.69
C GLN A 26 -11.28 -12.18 4.47
N ILE A 27 -10.17 -12.91 4.39
CA ILE A 27 -9.12 -12.64 3.41
C ILE A 27 -9.08 -13.76 2.37
N ASP A 28 -9.19 -13.36 1.10
CA ASP A 28 -8.87 -14.22 -0.04
C ASP A 28 -7.45 -13.84 -0.51
N THR A 29 -6.51 -14.77 -0.41
CA THR A 29 -5.14 -14.57 -0.90
C THR A 29 -5.01 -15.19 -2.29
N VAL A 30 -4.59 -14.36 -3.26
CA VAL A 30 -4.39 -14.76 -4.66
C VAL A 30 -2.95 -14.39 -5.05
N ARG A 31 -2.22 -15.33 -5.62
CA ARG A 31 -0.86 -15.08 -6.11
C ARG A 31 -0.88 -14.21 -7.36
N ASN A 32 0.14 -13.39 -7.53
CA ASN A 32 0.22 -12.40 -8.60
C ASN A 32 0.26 -12.99 -10.03
N ASP A 33 0.56 -14.26 -10.16
CA ASP A 33 0.53 -15.04 -11.42
C ASP A 33 -0.75 -15.87 -11.59
N GLN A 34 -1.72 -15.71 -10.69
CA GLN A 34 -2.95 -16.48 -10.67
C GLN A 34 -4.19 -15.57 -10.70
N GLY A 35 -5.17 -15.98 -11.45
CA GLY A 35 -6.47 -15.30 -11.53
C GLY A 35 -6.56 -14.22 -12.61
N ASP A 36 -7.79 -13.93 -12.99
CA ASP A 36 -8.18 -12.85 -13.89
C ASP A 36 -8.72 -11.68 -13.07
N VAL A 37 -8.24 -10.46 -13.34
CA VAL A 37 -8.62 -9.27 -12.57
C VAL A 37 -10.10 -8.91 -12.76
N GLY A 38 -10.67 -9.20 -13.94
CA GLY A 38 -12.10 -9.01 -14.20
C GLY A 38 -12.97 -9.93 -13.34
N GLU A 39 -12.58 -11.21 -13.23
CA GLU A 39 -13.25 -12.16 -12.33
C GLU A 39 -13.12 -11.77 -10.87
N LEU A 40 -11.92 -11.30 -10.46
CA LEU A 40 -11.68 -10.84 -9.09
C LEU A 40 -12.56 -9.64 -8.73
N LEU A 41 -12.71 -8.67 -9.64
CA LEU A 41 -13.63 -7.52 -9.45
C LEU A 41 -15.07 -7.97 -9.22
N GLY A 42 -15.51 -9.05 -9.88
CA GLY A 42 -16.86 -9.62 -9.73
C GLY A 42 -17.11 -10.34 -8.39
N LYS A 43 -16.08 -10.59 -7.57
CA LYS A 43 -16.22 -11.37 -6.31
C LYS A 43 -16.71 -10.58 -5.11
N GLY A 44 -16.94 -9.26 -5.24
CA GLY A 44 -17.52 -8.42 -4.19
C GLY A 44 -16.57 -8.21 -3.01
N TYR A 45 -15.32 -7.85 -3.27
CA TYR A 45 -14.38 -7.42 -2.23
C TYR A 45 -14.70 -6.00 -1.77
N ASP A 46 -14.61 -5.78 -0.46
CA ASP A 46 -14.75 -4.46 0.15
C ASP A 46 -13.43 -3.68 0.10
N ARG A 47 -12.29 -4.40 0.14
CA ARG A 47 -10.92 -3.86 0.17
C ARG A 47 -9.98 -4.74 -0.65
N ALA A 48 -8.88 -4.14 -1.11
CA ALA A 48 -7.79 -4.88 -1.72
C ALA A 48 -6.43 -4.42 -1.17
N VAL A 49 -5.49 -5.34 -1.09
CA VAL A 49 -4.10 -5.07 -0.70
C VAL A 49 -3.18 -5.72 -1.70
N VAL A 50 -2.20 -4.96 -2.20
CA VAL A 50 -1.11 -5.49 -3.02
C VAL A 50 0.13 -5.56 -2.13
N SER A 51 0.63 -6.78 -1.92
CA SER A 51 1.68 -7.09 -0.95
C SER A 51 3.07 -6.59 -1.37
N PRO A 52 4.03 -6.58 -0.43
CA PRO A 52 5.44 -6.56 -0.78
C PRO A 52 5.80 -7.67 -1.77
N GLY A 53 6.95 -7.55 -2.40
CA GLY A 53 7.44 -8.57 -3.32
C GLY A 53 8.86 -8.29 -3.79
N PRO A 54 9.51 -9.27 -4.40
CA PRO A 54 10.81 -9.12 -5.03
C PRO A 54 10.69 -8.42 -6.39
N CYS A 55 11.84 -8.04 -6.94
CA CYS A 55 11.97 -7.47 -8.29
C CYS A 55 11.32 -6.08 -8.45
N THR A 56 10.70 -5.85 -9.61
CA THR A 56 10.07 -4.59 -9.99
C THR A 56 8.58 -4.81 -10.26
N PRO A 57 7.76 -3.75 -10.27
CA PRO A 57 6.34 -3.86 -10.61
C PRO A 57 6.06 -4.53 -11.97
N ASP A 58 6.98 -4.40 -12.95
CA ASP A 58 6.84 -5.06 -14.26
C ASP A 58 6.76 -6.59 -14.18
N HIS A 59 7.30 -7.15 -13.10
CA HIS A 59 7.30 -8.60 -12.84
C HIS A 59 6.29 -9.02 -11.77
N ALA A 60 5.39 -8.12 -11.39
CA ALA A 60 4.41 -8.35 -10.33
C ALA A 60 3.06 -8.90 -10.86
N GLY A 61 3.02 -9.45 -12.07
CA GLY A 61 1.84 -10.09 -12.64
C GLY A 61 0.59 -9.19 -12.57
N ILE A 62 -0.50 -9.71 -11.99
CA ILE A 62 -1.79 -8.99 -11.88
C ILE A 62 -1.75 -7.77 -10.94
N SER A 63 -0.66 -7.55 -10.21
CA SER A 63 -0.58 -6.47 -9.21
C SER A 63 -0.78 -5.08 -9.81
N LEU A 64 -0.22 -4.81 -11.01
CA LEU A 64 -0.41 -3.54 -11.71
C LEU A 64 -1.87 -3.30 -12.10
N ASP A 65 -2.55 -4.34 -12.57
CA ASP A 65 -3.96 -4.24 -12.95
C ASP A 65 -4.87 -4.12 -11.73
N VAL A 66 -4.60 -4.86 -10.66
CA VAL A 66 -5.39 -4.76 -9.42
C VAL A 66 -5.25 -3.39 -8.80
N ILE A 67 -4.01 -2.88 -8.63
CA ILE A 67 -3.76 -1.59 -7.97
C ILE A 67 -4.36 -0.41 -8.75
N LYS A 68 -4.63 -0.57 -10.05
CA LYS A 68 -5.28 0.41 -10.91
C LYS A 68 -6.80 0.25 -10.96
N ARG A 69 -7.27 -0.93 -11.33
CA ARG A 69 -8.69 -1.18 -11.67
C ARG A 69 -9.60 -1.28 -10.44
N PHE A 70 -9.08 -1.72 -9.29
CA PHE A 70 -9.89 -1.82 -8.07
C PHE A 70 -10.29 -0.44 -7.54
N PRO A 71 -9.36 0.54 -7.40
CA PRO A 71 -9.75 1.90 -7.05
C PRO A 71 -10.67 2.57 -8.08
N GLU A 72 -10.47 2.32 -9.38
CA GLU A 72 -11.37 2.80 -10.44
C GLU A 72 -12.79 2.24 -10.29
N ALA A 73 -12.94 1.05 -9.73
CA ALA A 73 -14.22 0.43 -9.37
C ALA A 73 -14.75 0.86 -7.98
N GLY A 74 -14.07 1.80 -7.30
CA GLY A 74 -14.46 2.30 -5.98
C GLY A 74 -14.02 1.41 -4.80
N ILE A 75 -13.19 0.38 -5.03
CA ILE A 75 -12.70 -0.52 -4.00
C ILE A 75 -11.42 0.06 -3.41
N ALA A 76 -11.44 0.42 -2.11
CA ALA A 76 -10.26 0.98 -1.46
C ALA A 76 -9.09 -0.03 -1.50
N THR A 77 -7.94 0.44 -2.02
CA THR A 77 -6.78 -0.41 -2.32
C THR A 77 -5.50 0.15 -1.71
N LEU A 78 -4.81 -0.68 -0.93
CA LEU A 78 -3.54 -0.34 -0.30
C LEU A 78 -2.39 -1.08 -0.98
N GLY A 79 -1.35 -0.36 -1.40
CA GLY A 79 -0.10 -0.94 -1.89
C GLY A 79 0.99 -0.88 -0.82
N VAL A 80 1.65 -2.02 -0.56
CA VAL A 80 2.74 -2.10 0.43
C VAL A 80 4.05 -2.44 -0.28
N CYS A 81 5.08 -1.62 -0.09
CA CYS A 81 6.43 -1.75 -0.66
C CYS A 81 6.40 -1.89 -2.19
N LEU A 82 6.48 -3.10 -2.75
CA LEU A 82 6.29 -3.34 -4.18
C LEU A 82 4.91 -2.85 -4.66
N GLY A 83 3.86 -3.03 -3.85
CA GLY A 83 2.52 -2.53 -4.16
C GLY A 83 2.44 -1.00 -4.23
N HIS A 84 3.20 -0.28 -3.40
CA HIS A 84 3.34 1.19 -3.49
C HIS A 84 4.03 1.61 -4.80
N GLN A 85 5.09 0.90 -5.17
CA GLN A 85 5.79 1.15 -6.43
C GLN A 85 4.89 0.83 -7.64
N ALA A 86 4.12 -0.27 -7.56
CA ALA A 86 3.12 -0.63 -8.56
C ALA A 86 2.02 0.44 -8.69
N LEU A 87 1.59 1.04 -7.58
CA LEU A 87 0.62 2.14 -7.60
C LEU A 87 1.17 3.34 -8.38
N ALA A 88 2.38 3.79 -8.08
CA ALA A 88 2.98 4.91 -8.83
C ALA A 88 3.11 4.57 -10.32
N GLN A 89 3.66 3.40 -10.65
CA GLN A 89 3.91 2.98 -12.03
C GLN A 89 2.63 2.79 -12.84
N ALA A 90 1.56 2.25 -12.24
CA ALA A 90 0.28 2.03 -12.93
C ALA A 90 -0.38 3.33 -13.42
N PHE A 91 -0.01 4.46 -12.83
CA PHE A 91 -0.48 5.80 -13.21
C PHE A 91 0.59 6.66 -13.90
N GLY A 92 1.72 6.06 -14.31
CA GLY A 92 2.75 6.70 -15.12
C GLY A 92 3.97 7.24 -14.36
N GLY A 93 4.09 6.95 -13.07
CA GLY A 93 5.27 7.27 -12.28
C GLY A 93 6.44 6.33 -12.57
N THR A 94 7.64 6.75 -12.18
CA THR A 94 8.89 6.01 -12.41
C THR A 94 9.39 5.37 -11.12
N VAL A 95 9.84 4.12 -11.22
CA VAL A 95 10.48 3.37 -10.12
C VAL A 95 11.98 3.25 -10.41
N VAL A 96 12.81 3.67 -9.48
CA VAL A 96 14.26 3.75 -9.66
C VAL A 96 15.02 2.99 -8.59
N ARG A 97 16.27 2.63 -8.88
CA ARG A 97 17.17 2.01 -7.89
C ARG A 97 17.61 3.02 -6.84
N HIS A 98 17.62 2.56 -5.61
CA HIS A 98 18.10 3.30 -4.46
C HIS A 98 19.08 2.44 -3.66
N LYS A 99 19.81 3.07 -2.74
CA LYS A 99 20.69 2.34 -1.81
C LYS A 99 19.86 1.31 -1.04
N PRO A 100 20.25 0.02 -1.05
CA PRO A 100 19.51 -1.01 -0.35
C PRO A 100 19.36 -0.72 1.15
N VAL A 101 18.14 -0.86 1.63
CA VAL A 101 17.78 -0.81 3.05
C VAL A 101 17.17 -2.14 3.41
N HIS A 102 17.70 -2.83 4.41
CA HIS A 102 17.18 -4.12 4.82
C HIS A 102 17.15 -4.23 6.35
N GLY A 103 15.96 -4.40 6.92
CA GLY A 103 15.78 -4.56 8.35
C GLY A 103 16.22 -3.35 9.18
N LYS A 104 16.11 -2.13 8.63
CA LYS A 104 16.42 -0.88 9.31
C LYS A 104 15.16 -0.09 9.57
N THR A 105 15.19 0.70 10.62
CA THR A 105 14.13 1.67 10.93
C THR A 105 14.47 3.04 10.37
N SER A 106 13.43 3.78 10.01
CA SER A 106 13.48 5.20 9.66
C SER A 106 12.39 5.95 10.38
N GLN A 107 12.63 7.20 10.70
CA GLN A 107 11.58 8.11 11.15
C GLN A 107 10.94 8.75 9.94
N ILE A 108 9.60 8.73 9.89
CA ILE A 108 8.82 9.39 8.84
C ILE A 108 7.94 10.48 9.45
N THR A 109 7.58 11.45 8.62
CA THR A 109 6.49 12.41 8.87
C THR A 109 5.37 12.15 7.88
N HIS A 110 4.12 12.46 8.25
CA HIS A 110 2.94 12.21 7.45
C HIS A 110 1.90 13.34 7.61
N ASP A 111 0.89 13.33 6.75
CA ASP A 111 -0.17 14.36 6.68
C ASP A 111 -1.33 14.16 7.66
N ALA A 112 -1.30 13.12 8.49
CA ALA A 112 -2.32 12.74 9.46
C ALA A 112 -3.71 12.40 8.86
N LYS A 113 -3.76 12.08 7.56
CA LYS A 113 -5.00 11.70 6.87
C LYS A 113 -5.07 10.18 6.65
N THR A 114 -6.26 9.68 6.31
CA THR A 114 -6.52 8.27 5.94
C THR A 114 -5.86 7.28 6.91
N ILE A 115 -4.97 6.41 6.47
CA ILE A 115 -4.30 5.40 7.30
C ILE A 115 -3.46 6.00 8.44
N TYR A 116 -3.11 7.28 8.37
CA TYR A 116 -2.33 8.00 9.39
C TYR A 116 -3.21 8.75 10.40
N ALA A 117 -4.53 8.72 10.25
CA ALA A 117 -5.46 9.42 11.15
C ALA A 117 -5.29 8.95 12.60
N GLY A 118 -5.16 9.91 13.52
CA GLY A 118 -5.00 9.63 14.94
C GLY A 118 -3.63 9.11 15.37
N LEU A 119 -2.65 9.06 14.45
CA LEU A 119 -1.27 8.69 14.79
C LEU A 119 -0.41 9.92 15.14
N PRO A 120 0.67 9.72 15.92
CA PRO A 120 1.66 10.77 16.15
C PRO A 120 2.28 11.26 14.83
N THR A 121 2.60 12.56 14.72
CA THR A 121 3.13 13.17 13.48
C THR A 121 4.46 12.57 13.00
N ALA A 122 5.22 11.96 13.88
CA ALA A 122 6.46 11.24 13.56
C ALA A 122 6.31 9.76 13.95
N LEU A 123 6.59 8.88 12.99
CA LEU A 123 6.48 7.44 13.19
C LEU A 123 7.81 6.76 12.89
N VAL A 124 8.08 5.68 13.63
CA VAL A 124 9.17 4.75 13.31
C VAL A 124 8.59 3.64 12.43
N VAL A 125 9.26 3.38 11.30
CA VAL A 125 8.83 2.37 10.32
C VAL A 125 9.98 1.47 9.90
N GLY A 126 9.68 0.20 9.64
CA GLY A 126 10.63 -0.79 9.13
C GLY A 126 10.73 -0.74 7.61
N ARG A 127 11.96 -0.82 7.08
CA ARG A 127 12.27 -0.74 5.64
C ARG A 127 13.06 -1.94 5.16
N TYR A 128 12.68 -2.45 3.96
CA TYR A 128 13.28 -3.62 3.33
C TYR A 128 13.29 -3.48 1.80
N HIS A 129 13.80 -2.37 1.25
CA HIS A 129 13.71 -2.09 -0.18
C HIS A 129 15.01 -1.56 -0.77
N SER A 130 15.20 -1.78 -2.07
CA SER A 130 16.29 -1.23 -2.90
C SER A 130 15.76 -0.43 -4.10
N LEU A 131 14.44 -0.31 -4.21
CA LEU A 131 13.75 0.49 -5.21
C LEU A 131 12.87 1.53 -4.50
N ILE A 132 12.68 2.66 -5.14
CA ILE A 132 11.83 3.77 -4.68
C ILE A 132 11.07 4.37 -5.85
N VAL A 133 9.98 5.05 -5.57
CA VAL A 133 9.30 5.94 -6.51
C VAL A 133 10.13 7.21 -6.65
N ALA A 134 10.46 7.60 -7.89
CA ALA A 134 11.13 8.85 -8.19
C ALA A 134 10.18 10.03 -7.94
N GLU A 135 10.60 10.97 -7.09
CA GLU A 135 9.75 12.10 -6.72
C GLU A 135 9.53 13.06 -7.88
N GLU A 136 10.56 13.27 -8.68
CA GLU A 136 10.54 14.15 -9.87
C GLU A 136 9.56 13.72 -10.96
N ASP A 137 9.23 12.41 -10.98
CA ASP A 137 8.32 11.80 -11.95
C ASP A 137 6.98 11.38 -11.32
N LEU A 138 6.67 11.87 -10.10
CA LEU A 138 5.41 11.54 -9.44
C LEU A 138 4.24 12.17 -10.21
N PRO A 139 3.28 11.37 -10.74
CA PRO A 139 2.13 11.91 -11.46
C PRO A 139 1.28 12.87 -10.62
N GLU A 140 0.73 13.92 -11.26
CA GLU A 140 -0.08 14.95 -10.59
C GLU A 140 -1.36 14.41 -9.91
N CYS A 141 -1.82 13.22 -10.31
CA CYS A 141 -2.95 12.56 -9.66
C CYS A 141 -2.64 12.08 -8.23
N PHE A 142 -1.38 12.11 -7.81
CA PHE A 142 -0.98 11.76 -6.45
C PHE A 142 -0.69 12.98 -5.58
N GLU A 143 -0.91 12.82 -4.30
CA GLU A 143 -0.32 13.63 -3.23
C GLU A 143 0.63 12.77 -2.41
N VAL A 144 1.66 13.39 -1.85
CA VAL A 144 2.61 12.71 -0.95
C VAL A 144 1.99 12.66 0.43
N SER A 145 1.72 11.46 0.94
CA SER A 145 1.12 11.25 2.26
C SER A 145 2.15 11.09 3.38
N SER A 146 3.37 10.62 3.05
CA SER A 146 4.47 10.58 4.03
C SER A 146 5.86 10.62 3.40
N ARG A 147 6.86 11.08 4.20
CA ARG A 147 8.27 11.23 3.82
C ARG A 147 9.21 10.79 4.94
N GLY A 148 10.39 10.29 4.57
CA GLY A 148 11.46 9.97 5.50
C GLY A 148 12.77 9.68 4.77
N ASP A 149 13.92 10.06 5.34
CA ASP A 149 15.26 9.84 4.77
C ASP A 149 15.41 10.29 3.29
N GLY A 150 14.74 11.38 2.91
CA GLY A 150 14.78 11.91 1.53
C GLY A 150 14.02 11.04 0.50
N VAL A 151 13.13 10.16 0.95
CA VAL A 151 12.35 9.24 0.10
C VAL A 151 10.87 9.47 0.29
N LEU A 152 10.08 9.31 -0.78
CA LEU A 152 8.63 9.20 -0.70
C LEU A 152 8.28 7.91 0.04
N MET A 153 7.73 8.04 1.25
CA MET A 153 7.32 6.90 2.08
C MET A 153 5.85 6.56 1.96
N GLY A 154 5.06 7.47 1.41
CA GLY A 154 3.65 7.25 1.10
C GLY A 154 3.15 8.18 0.01
N ILE A 155 2.28 7.66 -0.84
CA ILE A 155 1.54 8.41 -1.86
C ILE A 155 0.07 8.03 -1.78
N ARG A 156 -0.81 8.98 -2.06
CA ARG A 156 -2.27 8.81 -2.10
C ARG A 156 -2.82 9.39 -3.38
N HIS A 157 -3.71 8.65 -4.03
CA HIS A 157 -4.41 9.18 -5.20
C HIS A 157 -5.45 10.23 -4.76
N ARG A 158 -5.50 11.38 -5.45
CA ARG A 158 -6.33 12.55 -5.05
C ARG A 158 -7.83 12.29 -5.12
N THR A 159 -8.27 11.40 -5.99
CA THR A 159 -9.70 11.18 -6.29
C THR A 159 -10.13 9.72 -6.18
N LEU A 160 -9.22 8.77 -6.39
CA LEU A 160 -9.52 7.35 -6.27
C LEU A 160 -9.12 6.85 -4.87
N PRO A 161 -9.80 5.84 -4.33
CA PRO A 161 -9.48 5.27 -3.02
C PRO A 161 -8.24 4.36 -3.10
N ALA A 162 -7.08 4.96 -3.39
CA ALA A 162 -5.80 4.27 -3.51
C ALA A 162 -4.71 4.97 -2.71
N GLU A 163 -4.01 4.22 -1.89
CA GLU A 163 -2.86 4.69 -1.12
C GLU A 163 -1.76 3.64 -1.12
N GLY A 164 -0.51 4.07 -1.07
CA GLY A 164 0.64 3.18 -1.01
C GLY A 164 1.65 3.64 0.02
N VAL A 165 2.29 2.67 0.70
CA VAL A 165 3.37 2.90 1.66
C VAL A 165 4.61 2.13 1.25
N GLN A 166 5.78 2.80 1.25
CA GLN A 166 7.06 2.18 0.87
C GLN A 166 7.62 1.30 2.00
N PHE A 167 7.26 1.57 3.23
CA PHE A 167 7.65 0.80 4.40
C PHE A 167 6.71 -0.39 4.65
N HIS A 168 7.05 -1.21 5.65
CA HIS A 168 6.31 -2.42 6.00
C HIS A 168 5.48 -2.22 7.28
N PRO A 169 4.17 -1.93 7.18
CA PRO A 169 3.31 -1.78 8.35
C PRO A 169 3.12 -3.10 9.13
N GLU A 170 3.36 -4.23 8.48
CA GLU A 170 3.27 -5.57 9.08
C GLU A 170 4.56 -5.99 9.82
N SER A 171 5.61 -5.21 9.71
CA SER A 171 6.88 -5.48 10.38
C SER A 171 6.80 -5.14 11.87
N VAL A 172 7.43 -5.96 12.72
CA VAL A 172 7.64 -5.66 14.14
C VAL A 172 8.43 -4.35 14.35
N LEU A 173 9.15 -3.88 13.33
CA LEU A 173 9.87 -2.62 13.34
C LEU A 173 8.97 -1.40 13.07
N THR A 174 7.67 -1.61 12.84
CA THR A 174 6.66 -0.56 12.65
C THR A 174 5.61 -0.61 13.76
N PRO A 175 5.87 -0.04 14.94
CA PRO A 175 4.98 -0.19 16.10
C PRO A 175 3.54 0.25 15.86
N SER A 176 3.32 1.29 15.05
CA SER A 176 1.99 1.80 14.69
C SER A 176 1.34 1.08 13.50
N GLY A 177 2.00 0.08 12.93
CA GLY A 177 1.56 -0.56 11.68
C GLY A 177 0.18 -1.20 11.78
N LYS A 178 -0.10 -1.94 12.85
CA LYS A 178 -1.41 -2.56 13.06
C LYS A 178 -2.54 -1.54 13.17
N GLN A 179 -2.28 -0.37 13.77
CA GLN A 179 -3.25 0.72 13.84
C GLN A 179 -3.53 1.31 12.45
N MET A 180 -2.50 1.49 11.60
CA MET A 180 -2.68 1.92 10.21
C MET A 180 -3.58 0.94 9.43
N LEU A 181 -3.31 -0.36 9.56
CA LEU A 181 -4.10 -1.40 8.89
C LEU A 181 -5.53 -1.46 9.42
N ALA A 182 -5.75 -1.21 10.73
CA ALA A 182 -7.09 -1.10 11.32
C ALA A 182 -7.86 0.09 10.74
N THR A 183 -7.21 1.26 10.61
CA THR A 183 -7.82 2.45 9.99
C THR A 183 -8.16 2.20 8.51
N PHE A 184 -7.29 1.53 7.77
CA PHE A 184 -7.58 1.12 6.39
C PHE A 184 -8.82 0.23 6.29
N LEU A 185 -9.01 -0.70 7.23
CA LEU A 185 -10.19 -1.56 7.24
C LEU A 185 -11.46 -0.76 7.58
N SER A 186 -11.46 0.06 8.63
CA SER A 186 -12.65 0.76 9.13
C SER A 186 -13.11 1.85 8.17
N ASP A 187 -12.22 2.75 7.81
CA ASP A 187 -12.56 4.01 7.14
C ASP A 187 -12.26 3.97 5.63
N GLY A 188 -11.51 2.95 5.20
CA GLY A 188 -10.99 2.87 3.84
C GLY A 188 -9.97 3.98 3.59
N LEU A 189 -10.01 4.53 2.38
CA LEU A 189 -9.17 5.66 1.97
C LEU A 189 -10.01 6.88 1.62
N ASN A 190 -11.22 6.97 2.17
CA ASN A 190 -12.06 8.14 2.03
C ASN A 190 -11.48 9.23 2.93
N SER A 191 -10.91 10.27 2.34
CA SER A 191 -10.63 11.50 3.07
C SER A 191 -11.98 12.03 3.56
N THR A 192 -12.24 11.97 4.86
CA THR A 192 -13.26 12.80 5.47
C THR A 192 -12.74 14.22 5.44
N ASP A 193 -12.91 14.88 4.29
CA ASP A 193 -12.81 16.31 4.24
C ASP A 193 -13.98 16.82 5.10
N GLY A 194 -13.61 17.31 6.31
CA GLY A 194 -14.53 17.88 7.26
C GLY A 194 -15.10 19.18 6.72
N SER A 195 -16.12 19.07 5.90
CA SER A 195 -17.01 20.18 5.54
C SER A 195 -18.45 19.76 5.85
N ARG A 196 -18.84 19.97 7.11
CA ARG A 196 -20.21 20.29 7.51
C ARG A 196 -20.22 21.63 8.20
#